data_4582a4d0b777b2223d10c8fe16f3e541
#
_entry.id   4582a4d0b777b2223d10c8fe16f3e541
#
_cell.length_a   1.000
_cell.length_b   1.000
_cell.length_c   1.000
_cell.angle_alpha   90.00
_cell.angle_beta   90.00
_cell.angle_gamma   90.00
#
_symmetry.space_group_name_H-M   'P 1'
#
loop_
_entity.id
_entity.type
_entity.pdbx_description
1 polymer ?
#
loop_
_entity_poly.entity_id
_entity_poly.type
_entity_poly.pdbx_seq_one_letter_code
_entity_poly.pdbx_strand_id
1 'polypeptide(L)'
;MAEQDNVAPQEQAAPKPPWEEKPVPPEPRDAREQEQVREIAAILPDAVLEAVEFAGQVTVTVPRERISEICRACKEKLDYKFLVDLTAVDWQERPEGRFDVVYWMHRFSDSRRLRLKLRVADGVEVRSVTCVWKVANWMEREVFDMFGIYFADHPNLERILTWEGFSGHPLRKDFPIEGIDTGAAIYPDVYPPGGGPVAGGEGE
;
A
#
# COMPACT_ATOMS: atom_id res chain seq x y z
N MET A 1 -60.96 2.66 -40.49
CA MET A 1 -59.54 2.88 -40.65
C MET A 1 -58.91 2.49 -39.33
N ALA A 2 -58.29 1.35 -39.26
CA ALA A 2 -57.60 0.84 -38.07
C ALA A 2 -56.10 1.06 -38.29
N GLU A 3 -55.49 1.89 -37.43
CA GLU A 3 -54.05 2.06 -37.38
C GLU A 3 -53.43 0.78 -36.77
N GLN A 4 -52.59 0.11 -37.54
CA GLN A 4 -51.81 -1.03 -37.09
C GLN A 4 -50.51 -0.45 -36.45
N ASP A 5 -50.46 -0.53 -35.14
CA ASP A 5 -49.20 -0.29 -34.38
C ASP A 5 -48.15 -1.33 -34.80
N ASN A 6 -47.19 -0.86 -35.57
CA ASN A 6 -46.02 -1.67 -35.99
C ASN A 6 -44.98 -1.61 -34.86
N VAL A 7 -45.09 -2.49 -33.87
CA VAL A 7 -44.08 -2.68 -32.84
C VAL A 7 -42.91 -3.47 -33.46
N ALA A 8 -41.80 -2.78 -33.68
CA ALA A 8 -40.58 -3.40 -34.15
C ALA A 8 -40.09 -4.46 -33.12
N PRO A 9 -39.58 -5.63 -33.59
CA PRO A 9 -39.05 -6.66 -32.68
C PRO A 9 -37.87 -6.09 -31.90
N GLN A 10 -37.93 -6.20 -30.59
CA GLN A 10 -36.77 -5.93 -29.74
C GLN A 10 -35.71 -7.01 -30.03
N GLU A 11 -34.61 -6.61 -30.64
CA GLU A 11 -33.43 -7.42 -30.88
C GLU A 11 -32.87 -7.85 -29.50
N GLN A 12 -33.12 -9.10 -29.13
CA GLN A 12 -32.55 -9.67 -27.91
C GLN A 12 -31.04 -9.73 -28.11
N ALA A 13 -30.31 -8.90 -27.35
CA ALA A 13 -28.86 -8.92 -27.36
C ALA A 13 -28.35 -10.34 -27.07
N ALA A 14 -27.45 -10.84 -27.92
CA ALA A 14 -26.85 -12.15 -27.76
C ALA A 14 -26.20 -12.28 -26.36
N PRO A 15 -26.28 -13.44 -25.70
CA PRO A 15 -25.67 -13.64 -24.40
C PRO A 15 -24.17 -13.33 -24.48
N LYS A 16 -23.69 -12.51 -23.56
CA LYS A 16 -22.25 -12.17 -23.50
C LYS A 16 -21.42 -13.43 -23.28
N PRO A 17 -20.29 -13.56 -23.98
CA PRO A 17 -19.42 -14.70 -23.80
C PRO A 17 -18.84 -14.73 -22.35
N PRO A 18 -18.56 -15.93 -21.80
CA PRO A 18 -18.16 -16.10 -20.38
C PRO A 18 -16.95 -15.28 -19.93
N TRP A 19 -16.07 -14.86 -20.84
CA TRP A 19 -14.90 -14.02 -20.54
C TRP A 19 -15.21 -12.52 -20.45
N GLU A 20 -16.41 -12.08 -20.86
CA GLU A 20 -16.88 -10.71 -20.70
C GLU A 20 -17.57 -10.47 -19.35
N GLU A 21 -17.98 -11.53 -18.66
CA GLU A 21 -18.48 -11.44 -17.31
C GLU A 21 -17.31 -11.23 -16.34
N LYS A 22 -17.08 -9.98 -15.95
CA LYS A 22 -16.12 -9.71 -14.87
C LYS A 22 -16.64 -10.37 -13.59
N PRO A 23 -15.82 -11.21 -12.92
CA PRO A 23 -16.23 -11.81 -11.66
C PRO A 23 -16.60 -10.68 -10.68
N VAL A 24 -17.79 -10.81 -10.08
CA VAL A 24 -18.23 -9.85 -9.05
C VAL A 24 -17.24 -9.94 -7.89
N PRO A 25 -16.57 -8.84 -7.52
CA PRO A 25 -15.64 -8.87 -6.40
C PRO A 25 -16.38 -9.27 -5.12
N PRO A 26 -15.76 -10.06 -4.24
CA PRO A 26 -16.38 -10.41 -2.97
C PRO A 26 -16.69 -9.13 -2.16
N GLU A 27 -17.79 -9.14 -1.42
CA GLU A 27 -18.11 -8.04 -0.54
C GLU A 27 -17.28 -8.11 0.75
N PRO A 28 -16.83 -6.95 1.29
CA PRO A 28 -16.14 -6.91 2.57
C PRO A 28 -17.09 -7.33 3.71
N ARG A 29 -16.60 -8.14 4.65
CA ARG A 29 -17.36 -8.63 5.82
C ARG A 29 -16.71 -8.16 7.10
N ASP A 30 -17.50 -7.98 8.15
CA ASP A 30 -16.96 -7.75 9.51
C ASP A 30 -16.14 -8.97 9.95
N ALA A 31 -14.90 -8.72 10.38
CA ALA A 31 -13.97 -9.76 10.79
C ALA A 31 -13.69 -9.79 12.30
N ARG A 32 -14.42 -9.04 13.11
CA ARG A 32 -14.19 -8.97 14.58
C ARG A 32 -14.27 -10.33 15.26
N GLU A 33 -15.08 -11.25 14.74
CA GLU A 33 -15.23 -12.61 15.22
C GLU A 33 -14.12 -13.57 14.78
N GLN A 34 -13.26 -13.15 13.83
CA GLN A 34 -12.13 -13.95 13.39
C GLN A 34 -11.12 -14.16 14.53
N GLU A 35 -10.58 -15.38 14.64
CA GLU A 35 -9.65 -15.76 15.69
C GLU A 35 -8.46 -14.81 15.80
N GLN A 36 -7.86 -14.43 14.66
CA GLN A 36 -6.73 -13.51 14.58
C GLN A 36 -7.05 -12.14 15.22
N VAL A 37 -8.26 -11.63 15.01
CA VAL A 37 -8.69 -10.35 15.58
C VAL A 37 -8.94 -10.47 17.07
N ARG A 38 -9.56 -11.57 17.50
CA ARG A 38 -9.77 -11.85 18.92
C ARG A 38 -8.46 -12.03 19.68
N GLU A 39 -7.46 -12.70 19.08
CA GLU A 39 -6.11 -12.84 19.64
C GLU A 39 -5.47 -11.47 19.90
N ILE A 40 -5.58 -10.53 18.95
CA ILE A 40 -5.06 -9.17 19.12
C ILE A 40 -5.82 -8.42 20.22
N ALA A 41 -7.15 -8.45 20.19
CA ALA A 41 -7.99 -7.75 21.15
C ALA A 41 -7.80 -8.30 22.59
N ALA A 42 -7.53 -9.60 22.73
CA ALA A 42 -7.25 -10.22 24.02
C ALA A 42 -5.92 -9.75 24.64
N ILE A 43 -4.91 -9.49 23.81
CA ILE A 43 -3.59 -9.05 24.28
C ILE A 43 -3.55 -7.53 24.48
N LEU A 44 -4.17 -6.80 23.58
CA LEU A 44 -4.20 -5.35 23.56
C LEU A 44 -5.64 -4.87 23.38
N PRO A 45 -6.39 -4.70 24.45
CA PRO A 45 -7.69 -4.04 24.41
C PRO A 45 -7.55 -2.67 23.74
N ASP A 46 -8.53 -2.23 22.98
CA ASP A 46 -8.55 -0.96 22.24
C ASP A 46 -7.52 -0.84 21.09
N ALA A 47 -6.82 -1.91 20.73
CA ALA A 47 -5.94 -1.93 19.58
C ALA A 47 -6.68 -2.12 18.25
N VAL A 48 -7.92 -2.63 18.28
CA VAL A 48 -8.72 -2.91 17.09
C VAL A 48 -9.75 -1.80 16.90
N LEU A 49 -9.51 -0.91 15.94
CA LEU A 49 -10.47 0.13 15.56
C LEU A 49 -11.54 -0.43 14.62
N GLU A 50 -11.10 -1.18 13.64
CA GLU A 50 -11.93 -1.78 12.60
C GLU A 50 -11.31 -3.12 12.18
N ALA A 51 -12.13 -4.10 11.87
CA ALA A 51 -11.67 -5.38 11.33
C ALA A 51 -12.55 -5.79 10.16
N VAL A 52 -11.92 -6.07 9.02
CA VAL A 52 -12.60 -6.40 7.77
C VAL A 52 -11.95 -7.63 7.13
N GLU A 53 -12.78 -8.56 6.68
CA GLU A 53 -12.37 -9.66 5.82
C GLU A 53 -12.78 -9.35 4.38
N PHE A 54 -11.82 -9.39 3.47
CA PHE A 54 -12.04 -9.24 2.03
C PHE A 54 -11.23 -10.29 1.29
N ALA A 55 -11.88 -11.05 0.41
CA ALA A 55 -11.24 -12.13 -0.39
C ALA A 55 -10.40 -13.10 0.46
N GLY A 56 -10.89 -13.48 1.65
CA GLY A 56 -10.19 -14.39 2.57
C GLY A 56 -9.00 -13.75 3.32
N GLN A 57 -8.82 -12.44 3.21
CA GLN A 57 -7.76 -11.70 3.89
C GLN A 57 -8.34 -10.85 5.02
N VAL A 58 -7.83 -11.05 6.22
CA VAL A 58 -8.21 -10.26 7.40
C VAL A 58 -7.35 -9.01 7.47
N THR A 59 -8.02 -7.86 7.58
CA THR A 59 -7.38 -6.55 7.76
C THR A 59 -7.87 -5.95 9.07
N VAL A 60 -6.95 -5.55 9.93
CA VAL A 60 -7.23 -4.88 11.19
C VAL A 60 -6.72 -3.45 11.13
N THR A 61 -7.61 -2.48 11.25
CA THR A 61 -7.24 -1.08 11.38
C THR A 61 -6.89 -0.79 12.83
N VAL A 62 -5.71 -0.22 13.06
CA VAL A 62 -5.14 0.00 14.39
C VAL A 62 -4.77 1.48 14.60
N PRO A 63 -4.72 1.96 15.86
CA PRO A 63 -4.27 3.30 16.15
C PRO A 63 -2.78 3.48 15.82
N ARG A 64 -2.46 4.55 15.11
CA ARG A 64 -1.12 4.90 14.64
C ARG A 64 -0.10 4.97 15.77
N GLU A 65 -0.49 5.56 16.90
CA GLU A 65 0.37 5.80 18.06
C GLU A 65 0.89 4.49 18.68
N ARG A 66 0.15 3.39 18.50
CA ARG A 66 0.45 2.10 19.13
C ARG A 66 1.04 1.07 18.16
N ILE A 67 1.33 1.45 16.92
CA ILE A 67 1.76 0.48 15.89
C ILE A 67 2.97 -0.36 16.31
N SER A 68 4.00 0.25 16.88
CA SER A 68 5.21 -0.47 17.30
C SER A 68 4.92 -1.47 18.45
N GLU A 69 4.05 -1.11 19.39
CA GLU A 69 3.58 -2.00 20.46
C GLU A 69 2.79 -3.18 19.91
N ILE A 70 1.84 -2.89 18.99
CA ILE A 70 0.98 -3.91 18.38
C ILE A 70 1.81 -4.88 17.54
N CYS A 71 2.72 -4.37 16.71
CA CYS A 71 3.63 -5.20 15.91
C CYS A 71 4.52 -6.09 16.79
N ARG A 72 5.02 -5.57 17.91
CA ARG A 72 5.79 -6.37 18.87
C ARG A 72 4.95 -7.48 19.50
N ALA A 73 3.74 -7.16 19.92
CA ALA A 73 2.81 -8.16 20.47
C ALA A 73 2.44 -9.24 19.43
N CYS A 74 2.19 -8.84 18.19
CA CYS A 74 1.95 -9.79 17.09
C CYS A 74 3.13 -10.74 16.88
N LYS A 75 4.36 -10.22 16.91
CA LYS A 75 5.57 -11.04 16.73
C LYS A 75 5.84 -11.96 17.91
N GLU A 76 5.82 -11.43 19.13
CA GLU A 76 6.28 -12.14 20.33
C GLU A 76 5.22 -13.06 20.93
N LYS A 77 3.95 -12.64 20.91
CA LYS A 77 2.84 -13.37 21.56
C LYS A 77 1.99 -14.17 20.60
N LEU A 78 1.85 -13.70 19.33
CA LEU A 78 0.98 -14.33 18.34
C LEU A 78 1.75 -15.04 17.21
N ASP A 79 3.08 -15.15 17.34
CA ASP A 79 3.97 -15.88 16.42
C ASP A 79 4.00 -15.34 14.98
N TYR A 80 3.61 -14.08 14.73
CA TYR A 80 3.78 -13.44 13.43
C TYR A 80 5.24 -13.00 13.24
N LYS A 81 6.14 -13.97 13.04
CA LYS A 81 7.59 -13.74 12.99
C LYS A 81 8.06 -13.07 11.71
N PHE A 82 7.29 -13.18 10.65
CA PHE A 82 7.70 -12.69 9.32
C PHE A 82 6.87 -11.50 8.90
N LEU A 83 7.53 -10.35 8.67
CA LEU A 83 6.97 -9.21 7.98
C LEU A 83 7.17 -9.46 6.48
N VAL A 84 6.06 -9.69 5.78
CA VAL A 84 6.06 -10.00 4.35
C VAL A 84 6.29 -8.74 3.54
N ASP A 85 5.56 -7.67 3.94
CA ASP A 85 5.58 -6.40 3.22
C ASP A 85 5.14 -5.25 4.13
N LEU A 86 5.60 -4.05 3.82
CA LEU A 86 5.18 -2.79 4.41
C LEU A 86 5.10 -1.76 3.27
N THR A 87 3.92 -1.24 3.03
CA THR A 87 3.69 -0.28 1.95
C THR A 87 2.66 0.77 2.36
N ALA A 88 2.38 1.72 1.46
CA ALA A 88 1.35 2.72 1.67
C ALA A 88 0.40 2.84 0.48
N VAL A 89 -0.79 3.36 0.73
CA VAL A 89 -1.79 3.71 -0.29
C VAL A 89 -2.17 5.17 -0.11
N ASP A 90 -2.08 5.96 -1.17
CA ASP A 90 -2.56 7.35 -1.19
C ASP A 90 -4.02 7.40 -1.65
N TRP A 91 -4.90 7.93 -0.79
CA TRP A 91 -6.31 8.15 -1.06
C TRP A 91 -6.64 9.60 -1.43
N GLN A 92 -5.61 10.44 -1.49
CA GLN A 92 -5.62 11.85 -1.87
C GLN A 92 -6.57 12.71 -1.03
N GLU A 93 -7.88 12.60 -1.21
CA GLU A 93 -8.88 13.50 -0.61
C GLU A 93 -9.65 12.89 0.57
N ARG A 94 -9.20 11.76 1.14
CA ARG A 94 -9.92 11.12 2.25
C ARG A 94 -9.77 11.93 3.55
N PRO A 95 -10.89 12.38 4.18
CA PRO A 95 -10.86 13.26 5.36
C PRO A 95 -10.21 12.63 6.60
N GLU A 96 -10.38 11.30 6.78
CA GLU A 96 -9.88 10.58 7.97
C GLU A 96 -8.37 10.33 7.95
N GLY A 97 -7.69 10.79 6.89
CA GLY A 97 -6.27 10.62 6.69
C GLY A 97 -5.93 10.22 5.27
N ARG A 98 -4.98 10.92 4.69
CA ARG A 98 -4.60 10.77 3.28
C ARG A 98 -4.07 9.38 2.96
N PHE A 99 -3.23 8.82 3.84
CA PHE A 99 -2.54 7.57 3.59
C PHE A 99 -3.07 6.42 4.45
N ASP A 100 -3.10 5.22 3.87
CA ASP A 100 -3.11 3.98 4.62
C ASP A 100 -1.70 3.39 4.58
N VAL A 101 -1.06 3.19 5.74
CA VAL A 101 0.16 2.39 5.84
C VAL A 101 -0.24 0.98 6.20
N VAL A 102 0.23 0.02 5.42
CA VAL A 102 -0.21 -1.38 5.47
C VAL A 102 0.97 -2.28 5.80
N TYR A 103 0.81 -3.12 6.79
CA TYR A 103 1.79 -4.12 7.24
C TYR A 103 1.24 -5.51 6.98
N TRP A 104 1.93 -6.30 6.19
CA TRP A 104 1.59 -7.70 5.92
C TRP A 104 2.47 -8.62 6.74
N MET A 105 1.85 -9.44 7.57
CA MET A 105 2.55 -10.38 8.44
C MET A 105 2.12 -11.81 8.16
N HIS A 106 3.04 -12.74 8.38
CA HIS A 106 2.81 -14.17 8.20
C HIS A 106 3.22 -14.96 9.44
N ARG A 107 2.34 -15.86 9.84
CA ARG A 107 2.55 -16.86 10.89
C ARG A 107 2.76 -18.23 10.22
N PHE A 108 3.95 -18.82 10.40
CA PHE A 108 4.28 -20.06 9.71
C PHE A 108 3.64 -21.29 10.34
N SER A 109 3.32 -21.27 11.64
CA SER A 109 2.76 -22.44 12.37
C SER A 109 1.45 -22.95 11.79
N ASP A 110 0.61 -22.05 11.27
CA ASP A 110 -0.71 -22.35 10.67
C ASP A 110 -0.93 -21.69 9.31
N SER A 111 0.15 -21.12 8.72
CA SER A 111 0.14 -20.42 7.43
C SER A 111 -0.83 -19.23 7.35
N ARG A 112 -1.20 -18.64 8.48
CA ARG A 112 -2.09 -17.48 8.52
C ARG A 112 -1.38 -16.19 8.16
N ARG A 113 -2.08 -15.34 7.43
CA ARG A 113 -1.66 -13.99 7.10
C ARG A 113 -2.54 -12.99 7.81
N LEU A 114 -1.93 -11.93 8.30
CA LEU A 114 -2.62 -10.82 8.94
C LEU A 114 -2.16 -9.51 8.30
N ARG A 115 -3.10 -8.62 8.02
CA ARG A 115 -2.82 -7.28 7.54
C ARG A 115 -3.20 -6.27 8.62
N LEU A 116 -2.24 -5.49 9.10
CA LEU A 116 -2.53 -4.31 9.89
C LEU A 116 -2.55 -3.08 8.98
N LYS A 117 -3.44 -2.16 9.28
CA LYS A 117 -3.60 -0.91 8.56
C LYS A 117 -3.70 0.26 9.54
N LEU A 118 -3.01 1.35 9.26
CA LEU A 118 -3.20 2.62 9.95
C LEU A 118 -3.54 3.72 8.96
N ARG A 119 -4.37 4.67 9.44
CA ARG A 119 -4.69 5.89 8.71
C ARG A 119 -3.77 7.01 9.16
N VAL A 120 -3.14 7.68 8.20
CA VAL A 120 -2.14 8.72 8.45
C VAL A 120 -2.48 9.96 7.64
N ALA A 121 -2.56 11.10 8.30
CA ALA A 121 -2.70 12.38 7.61
C ALA A 121 -1.37 12.80 6.97
N ASP A 122 -1.42 13.65 5.96
CA ASP A 122 -0.20 14.18 5.34
C ASP A 122 0.62 14.98 6.35
N GLY A 123 1.93 14.80 6.32
CA GLY A 123 2.86 15.44 7.27
C GLY A 123 2.89 14.84 8.67
N VAL A 124 2.10 13.80 8.95
CA VAL A 124 2.09 13.12 10.25
C VAL A 124 3.01 11.90 10.21
N GLU A 125 3.89 11.81 11.20
CA GLU A 125 4.85 10.72 11.33
C GLU A 125 4.23 9.42 11.87
N VAL A 126 4.85 8.29 11.50
CA VAL A 126 4.52 6.95 11.99
C VAL A 126 5.72 6.41 12.76
N ARG A 127 5.48 5.72 13.87
CA ARG A 127 6.59 5.11 14.62
C ARG A 127 7.17 3.91 13.85
N SER A 128 8.50 3.87 13.71
CA SER A 128 9.22 2.78 13.04
C SER A 128 9.01 1.44 13.74
N VAL A 129 8.95 0.37 12.95
CA VAL A 129 8.92 -1.02 13.43
C VAL A 129 10.22 -1.78 13.14
N THR A 130 11.30 -1.07 12.81
CA THR A 130 12.66 -1.64 12.62
C THR A 130 13.18 -2.34 13.89
N CYS A 131 12.77 -1.88 15.06
CA CYS A 131 13.07 -2.55 16.34
C CYS A 131 12.36 -3.90 16.48
N VAL A 132 11.29 -4.14 15.72
CA VAL A 132 10.55 -5.41 15.69
C VAL A 132 11.08 -6.31 14.59
N TRP A 133 11.14 -5.82 13.35
CA TRP A 133 11.67 -6.57 12.19
C TRP A 133 12.75 -5.76 11.48
N LYS A 134 13.94 -6.30 11.38
CA LYS A 134 15.04 -5.61 10.69
C LYS A 134 14.76 -5.33 9.21
N VAL A 135 13.96 -6.18 8.56
CA VAL A 135 13.56 -6.00 7.15
C VAL A 135 12.72 -4.74 6.93
N ALA A 136 12.01 -4.27 7.96
CA ALA A 136 11.24 -3.02 7.90
C ALA A 136 12.10 -1.80 7.55
N ASN A 137 13.41 -1.83 7.83
CA ASN A 137 14.33 -0.76 7.47
C ASN A 137 14.23 -0.39 5.97
N TRP A 138 14.26 -1.38 5.10
CA TRP A 138 14.20 -1.17 3.66
C TRP A 138 12.82 -0.73 3.20
N MET A 139 11.77 -1.35 3.73
CA MET A 139 10.38 -1.08 3.36
C MET A 139 9.92 0.30 3.85
N GLU A 140 10.30 0.72 5.05
CA GLU A 140 10.00 2.06 5.58
C GLU A 140 10.71 3.15 4.77
N ARG A 141 11.95 2.92 4.34
CA ARG A 141 12.67 3.83 3.44
C ARG A 141 12.00 3.93 2.07
N GLU A 142 11.48 2.82 1.53
CA GLU A 142 10.70 2.84 0.28
C GLU A 142 9.42 3.69 0.44
N VAL A 143 8.66 3.47 1.52
CA VAL A 143 7.45 4.25 1.80
C VAL A 143 7.77 5.73 2.01
N PHE A 144 8.85 6.05 2.70
CA PHE A 144 9.34 7.41 2.84
C PHE A 144 9.69 8.03 1.48
N ASP A 145 10.43 7.32 0.65
CA ASP A 145 10.87 7.81 -0.66
C ASP A 145 9.70 8.02 -1.62
N MET A 146 8.77 7.04 -1.68
CA MET A 146 7.67 7.05 -2.64
C MET A 146 6.48 7.92 -2.24
N PHE A 147 6.18 8.03 -0.93
CA PHE A 147 4.99 8.73 -0.42
C PHE A 147 5.31 9.93 0.48
N GLY A 148 6.53 10.06 1.00
CA GLY A 148 6.92 11.12 1.90
C GLY A 148 6.42 10.91 3.34
N ILE A 149 6.08 9.69 3.73
CA ILE A 149 5.66 9.37 5.09
C ILE A 149 6.92 9.21 5.95
N TYR A 150 7.02 10.01 7.01
CA TYR A 150 8.17 9.97 7.91
C TYR A 150 8.01 8.89 8.97
N PHE A 151 9.08 8.11 9.23
CA PHE A 151 9.10 7.08 10.26
C PHE A 151 9.99 7.52 11.44
N ALA A 152 9.34 7.88 12.54
CA ALA A 152 10.05 8.27 13.78
C ALA A 152 10.81 7.07 14.36
N ASP A 153 11.98 7.33 14.93
CA ASP A 153 12.90 6.33 15.50
C ASP A 153 13.47 5.33 14.46
N HIS A 154 13.38 5.64 13.16
CA HIS A 154 14.06 4.87 12.13
C HIS A 154 15.58 5.12 12.20
N PRO A 155 16.44 4.09 12.16
CA PRO A 155 17.88 4.26 12.37
C PRO A 155 18.58 5.07 11.28
N ASN A 156 18.11 5.02 10.04
CA ASN A 156 18.67 5.76 8.90
C ASN A 156 17.60 5.94 7.81
N LEU A 157 16.76 6.96 7.92
CA LEU A 157 15.65 7.23 6.99
C LEU A 157 16.15 8.07 5.82
N GLU A 158 16.65 7.41 4.80
CA GLU A 158 17.14 8.02 3.55
C GLU A 158 16.39 7.43 2.36
N ARG A 159 16.37 8.16 1.26
CA ARG A 159 15.82 7.66 -0.02
C ARG A 159 16.55 6.39 -0.46
N ILE A 160 15.87 5.52 -1.20
CA ILE A 160 16.39 4.23 -1.62
C ILE A 160 16.18 3.94 -3.11
N LEU A 161 15.10 4.41 -3.70
CA LEU A 161 14.75 4.18 -5.11
C LEU A 161 15.03 5.40 -5.97
N THR A 162 14.85 6.60 -5.42
CA THR A 162 15.16 7.84 -6.13
C THR A 162 16.55 8.34 -5.76
N TRP A 163 17.16 9.14 -6.64
CA TRP A 163 18.50 9.71 -6.40
C TRP A 163 18.46 10.89 -5.42
N GLU A 164 19.61 11.23 -4.87
CA GLU A 164 19.77 12.42 -4.04
C GLU A 164 19.39 13.68 -4.83
N GLY A 165 18.54 14.53 -4.23
CA GLY A 165 18.03 15.71 -4.89
C GLY A 165 16.77 15.52 -5.74
N PHE A 166 16.21 14.29 -5.83
CA PHE A 166 14.91 14.08 -6.46
C PHE A 166 13.83 14.88 -5.74
N SER A 167 13.06 15.66 -6.50
CA SER A 167 11.98 16.49 -5.95
C SER A 167 10.66 15.74 -5.93
N GLY A 168 10.01 15.69 -4.75
CA GLY A 168 8.70 15.08 -4.57
C GLY A 168 8.72 13.58 -4.26
N HIS A 169 7.56 12.94 -4.41
CA HIS A 169 7.31 11.54 -4.06
C HIS A 169 6.47 10.88 -5.16
N PRO A 170 7.06 9.98 -5.97
CA PRO A 170 6.48 9.54 -7.24
C PRO A 170 5.16 8.76 -7.14
N LEU A 171 4.86 8.12 -6.00
CA LEU A 171 3.63 7.36 -5.84
C LEU A 171 2.47 8.15 -5.22
N ARG A 172 2.69 9.44 -4.91
CA ARG A 172 1.59 10.32 -4.53
C ARG A 172 0.68 10.58 -5.74
N LYS A 173 -0.63 10.63 -5.50
CA LYS A 173 -1.63 10.89 -6.56
C LYS A 173 -1.56 12.29 -7.15
N ASP A 174 -0.99 13.25 -6.41
CA ASP A 174 -0.75 14.62 -6.83
C ASP A 174 0.62 14.81 -7.51
N PHE A 175 1.43 13.76 -7.61
CA PHE A 175 2.69 13.81 -8.37
C PHE A 175 2.39 13.78 -9.88
N PRO A 176 2.99 14.68 -10.69
CA PRO A 176 2.74 14.75 -12.13
C PRO A 176 3.17 13.45 -12.85
N ILE A 177 2.34 12.97 -13.79
CA ILE A 177 2.65 11.75 -14.58
C ILE A 177 3.89 11.96 -15.45
N GLU A 178 4.08 13.17 -15.98
CA GLU A 178 5.24 13.55 -16.78
C GLU A 178 6.52 13.66 -15.95
N GLY A 179 6.41 13.57 -14.61
CA GLY A 179 7.51 13.85 -13.69
C GLY A 179 7.74 15.34 -13.46
N ILE A 180 8.76 15.65 -12.69
CA ILE A 180 9.21 17.02 -12.44
C ILE A 180 10.55 17.19 -13.13
N ASP A 181 10.60 18.06 -14.15
CA ASP A 181 11.87 18.45 -14.76
C ASP A 181 12.63 19.34 -13.77
N THR A 182 13.65 18.77 -13.15
CA THR A 182 14.54 19.52 -12.24
C THR A 182 15.70 20.18 -12.95
N GLY A 183 15.82 20.00 -14.29
CA GLY A 183 16.99 20.44 -15.07
C GLY A 183 18.28 19.71 -14.71
N ALA A 184 18.22 18.76 -13.77
CA ALA A 184 19.37 17.93 -13.41
C ALA A 184 19.43 16.73 -14.35
N ALA A 185 20.55 16.51 -15.00
CA ALA A 185 20.80 15.28 -15.74
C ALA A 185 20.75 14.09 -14.75
N ILE A 186 19.90 13.10 -15.04
CA ILE A 186 19.74 11.90 -14.20
C ILE A 186 21.08 11.17 -14.05
N TYR A 187 21.95 11.30 -15.05
CA TYR A 187 23.30 10.74 -15.07
C TYR A 187 24.30 11.82 -15.55
N PRO A 188 24.66 12.79 -14.71
CA PRO A 188 25.44 13.96 -15.13
C PRO A 188 26.79 13.63 -15.76
N ASP A 189 27.38 12.48 -15.38
CA ASP A 189 28.71 12.08 -15.82
C ASP A 189 28.72 10.99 -16.91
N VAL A 190 27.56 10.38 -17.20
CA VAL A 190 27.48 9.20 -18.10
C VAL A 190 26.59 9.46 -19.32
N TYR A 191 25.59 10.34 -19.21
CA TYR A 191 24.64 10.61 -20.28
C TYR A 191 24.54 12.13 -20.55
N PRO A 192 24.63 12.56 -21.82
CA PRO A 192 24.42 13.95 -22.17
C PRO A 192 22.97 14.42 -21.89
N PRO A 193 22.74 15.73 -21.78
CA PRO A 193 21.39 16.29 -21.67
C PRO A 193 20.49 15.77 -22.80
N GLY A 194 19.40 15.07 -22.46
CA GLY A 194 18.52 14.42 -23.44
C GLY A 194 18.47 12.90 -23.34
N GLY A 195 19.20 12.31 -22.40
CA GLY A 195 19.09 10.89 -21.99
C GLY A 195 19.34 9.89 -23.12
N GLY A 196 20.39 9.15 -23.01
CA GLY A 196 20.71 8.02 -23.86
C GLY A 196 22.16 7.60 -23.67
N PRO A 197 22.51 6.32 -23.86
CA PRO A 197 23.91 5.90 -23.85
C PRO A 197 24.67 6.72 -24.89
N VAL A 198 25.78 7.34 -24.50
CA VAL A 198 26.71 7.94 -25.45
C VAL A 198 27.09 6.85 -26.43
N ALA A 199 26.78 7.01 -27.69
CA ALA A 199 27.25 6.11 -28.74
C ALA A 199 28.77 6.01 -28.59
N GLY A 200 29.26 4.78 -28.34
CA GLY A 200 30.63 4.52 -27.92
C GLY A 200 31.64 5.29 -28.73
N GLY A 201 32.45 6.09 -28.04
CA GLY A 201 33.64 6.67 -28.64
C GLY A 201 34.52 5.52 -29.12
N GLU A 202 34.76 5.49 -30.40
CA GLU A 202 35.78 4.61 -30.98
C GLU A 202 37.11 4.99 -30.30
N GLY A 203 37.68 4.01 -29.61
CA GLY A 203 38.98 4.15 -28.99
C GLY A 203 40.05 4.36 -30.07
N GLU A 204 40.81 5.41 -29.92
CA GLU A 204 42.17 5.47 -30.43
C GLU A 204 43.14 4.84 -29.41
#